data_fdf7f09991da8ea2de209a9e92c888f7
#
_entry.id   fdf7f09991da8ea2de209a9e92c888f7
#
_cell.length_a   1.000
_cell.length_b   1.000
_cell.length_c   1.000
_cell.angle_alpha   90.00
_cell.angle_beta   90.00
_cell.angle_gamma   90.00
#
_symmetry.space_group_name_H-M   'P 1'
#
loop_
_entity.id
_entity.type
_entity.pdbx_description
1 polymer ?
#
loop_
_entity_poly.entity_id
_entity_poly.type
_entity_poly.pdbx_seq_one_letter_code
_entity_poly.pdbx_strand_id
1 'polypeptide(L)'
;MNLKTIYSTSPARGWLPWGLLAPVICLVLAIATDIPSSLLLERLGFVDASGEPVGSQGLMALLLVSFTAWMLAVAAWIAFVERRNAGTIGLTRPGAVAGFSGGLVAGVVMPSAVVACIWLAGAYEPVALFPAARSPGALVAIAGFFVCFLIQAGTEEIIFRGWLMSVITRRTNIIVAVVLSSLVFTLLHFSRGQPWLVTGNILLFALFASAWSISSNNIWGVMGWHAAWNWIVATGFDLPVTGLVSGVPALTVSLAPAGPDILTGGAQGPEGSIFCTLFLVCGIIFFAWRIARRGRDVGPDHHNPAGAQI
;
A
#
# COMPACT_ATOMS: atom_id res chain seq x y z
N MET A 1 21.78 -13.15 1.48
CA MET A 1 20.35 -13.19 1.04
C MET A 1 20.28 -13.82 -0.36
N ASN A 2 19.43 -14.83 -0.55
CA ASN A 2 19.22 -15.40 -1.89
C ASN A 2 18.39 -14.41 -2.72
N LEU A 3 18.99 -13.80 -3.73
CA LEU A 3 18.34 -12.78 -4.57
C LEU A 3 17.26 -13.38 -5.52
N LYS A 4 17.10 -14.69 -5.55
CA LYS A 4 16.14 -15.38 -6.42
C LYS A 4 14.86 -15.83 -5.71
N THR A 5 14.74 -15.59 -4.41
CA THR A 5 13.60 -16.09 -3.64
C THR A 5 13.07 -15.03 -2.66
N ILE A 6 11.74 -14.89 -2.63
CA ILE A 6 10.99 -14.15 -1.64
C ILE A 6 9.79 -15.00 -1.21
N TYR A 7 9.41 -14.95 0.05
CA TYR A 7 8.32 -15.73 0.63
C TYR A 7 8.54 -17.24 0.55
N SER A 8 7.46 -18.03 0.47
CA SER A 8 7.56 -19.48 0.30
C SER A 8 8.09 -19.87 -1.09
N THR A 9 9.01 -20.83 -1.13
CA THR A 9 9.62 -21.34 -2.35
C THR A 9 8.81 -22.44 -3.04
N SER A 10 7.63 -22.80 -2.50
CA SER A 10 6.76 -23.81 -3.11
C SER A 10 6.56 -23.54 -4.60
N PRO A 11 6.73 -24.55 -5.48
CA PRO A 11 6.61 -24.37 -6.93
C PRO A 11 5.17 -24.03 -7.33
N ALA A 12 5.02 -23.30 -8.43
CA ALA A 12 3.75 -23.17 -9.11
C ALA A 12 3.40 -24.53 -9.77
N ARG A 13 2.15 -24.97 -9.61
CA ARG A 13 1.65 -26.19 -10.25
C ARG A 13 1.01 -25.92 -11.62
N GLY A 14 0.77 -24.65 -11.94
CA GLY A 14 0.24 -24.17 -13.21
C GLY A 14 1.21 -23.26 -13.95
N TRP A 15 0.70 -22.49 -14.89
CA TRP A 15 1.50 -21.59 -15.71
C TRP A 15 1.89 -20.34 -14.92
N LEU A 16 3.21 -20.13 -14.75
CA LEU A 16 3.77 -18.93 -14.14
C LEU A 16 4.22 -17.98 -15.26
N PRO A 17 3.70 -16.73 -15.32
CA PRO A 17 4.07 -15.76 -16.34
C PRO A 17 5.57 -15.45 -16.36
N TRP A 18 6.08 -14.98 -17.49
CA TRP A 18 7.42 -14.41 -17.56
C TRP A 18 7.47 -13.09 -16.79
N GLY A 19 8.64 -12.74 -16.27
CA GLY A 19 8.81 -11.58 -15.40
C GLY A 19 8.32 -10.27 -16.02
N LEU A 20 8.56 -10.04 -17.32
CA LEU A 20 8.06 -8.85 -18.04
C LEU A 20 6.59 -8.95 -18.47
N LEU A 21 6.02 -10.15 -18.55
CA LEU A 21 4.62 -10.35 -18.88
C LEU A 21 3.70 -10.16 -17.67
N ALA A 22 4.20 -10.42 -16.45
CA ALA A 22 3.42 -10.25 -15.23
C ALA A 22 2.89 -8.82 -15.01
N PRO A 23 3.68 -7.73 -15.22
CA PRO A 23 3.16 -6.36 -15.24
C PRO A 23 2.03 -6.14 -16.25
N VAL A 24 2.14 -6.68 -17.45
CA VAL A 24 1.10 -6.56 -18.48
C VAL A 24 -0.19 -7.24 -18.04
N ILE A 25 -0.10 -8.45 -17.49
CA ILE A 25 -1.26 -9.17 -16.94
C ILE A 25 -1.86 -8.38 -15.78
N CYS A 26 -1.05 -7.78 -14.91
CA CYS A 26 -1.52 -6.92 -13.82
C CYS A 26 -2.39 -5.77 -14.36
N LEU A 27 -1.90 -5.05 -15.37
CA LEU A 27 -2.63 -3.95 -15.99
C LEU A 27 -3.91 -4.41 -16.72
N VAL A 28 -3.84 -5.55 -17.41
CA VAL A 28 -5.01 -6.13 -18.08
C VAL A 28 -6.09 -6.52 -17.07
N LEU A 29 -5.73 -7.15 -15.95
CA LEU A 29 -6.68 -7.51 -14.90
C LEU A 29 -7.25 -6.25 -14.20
N ALA A 30 -6.42 -5.21 -13.98
CA ALA A 30 -6.90 -3.94 -13.45
C ALA A 30 -7.96 -3.33 -14.37
N ILE A 31 -7.67 -3.15 -15.66
CA ILE A 31 -8.59 -2.57 -16.64
C ILE A 31 -9.87 -3.43 -16.79
N ALA A 32 -9.71 -4.76 -16.85
CA ALA A 32 -10.83 -5.69 -17.01
C ALA A 32 -11.79 -5.69 -15.82
N THR A 33 -11.35 -5.29 -14.64
CA THR A 33 -12.19 -5.16 -13.44
C THR A 33 -12.65 -3.74 -13.21
N ASP A 34 -11.84 -2.74 -13.55
CA ASP A 34 -12.17 -1.33 -13.36
C ASP A 34 -13.33 -0.89 -14.26
N ILE A 35 -13.29 -1.20 -15.57
CA ILE A 35 -14.33 -0.80 -16.52
C ILE A 35 -15.74 -1.27 -16.10
N PRO A 36 -15.98 -2.57 -15.80
CA PRO A 36 -17.31 -3.01 -15.36
C PRO A 36 -17.72 -2.41 -14.01
N SER A 37 -16.75 -2.24 -13.09
CA SER A 37 -17.01 -1.65 -11.78
C SER A 37 -17.42 -0.20 -11.89
N SER A 38 -16.71 0.61 -12.70
CA SER A 38 -17.00 2.02 -12.92
C SER A 38 -18.36 2.20 -13.60
N LEU A 39 -18.67 1.41 -14.64
CA LEU A 39 -19.99 1.43 -15.29
C LEU A 39 -21.14 1.06 -14.34
N LEU A 40 -20.92 0.09 -13.46
CA LEU A 40 -21.91 -0.28 -12.45
C LEU A 40 -22.12 0.86 -11.44
N LEU A 41 -21.04 1.45 -10.94
CA LEU A 41 -21.09 2.53 -9.94
C LEU A 41 -21.72 3.79 -10.52
N GLU A 42 -21.45 4.12 -11.79
CA GLU A 42 -22.07 5.23 -12.51
C GLU A 42 -23.59 5.01 -12.65
N ARG A 43 -24.02 3.82 -13.09
CA ARG A 43 -25.45 3.46 -13.20
C ARG A 43 -26.19 3.52 -11.86
N LEU A 44 -25.50 3.25 -10.76
CA LEU A 44 -26.05 3.31 -9.40
C LEU A 44 -25.97 4.71 -8.80
N GLY A 45 -25.32 5.68 -9.48
CA GLY A 45 -25.16 7.06 -9.02
C GLY A 45 -24.11 7.24 -7.91
N PHE A 46 -23.20 6.28 -7.73
CA PHE A 46 -22.09 6.40 -6.77
C PHE A 46 -20.88 7.14 -7.32
N VAL A 47 -20.71 7.14 -8.64
CA VAL A 47 -19.73 7.99 -9.33
C VAL A 47 -20.45 8.80 -10.41
N ASP A 48 -19.91 9.95 -10.75
CA ASP A 48 -20.42 10.79 -11.82
C ASP A 48 -19.90 10.36 -13.21
N ALA A 49 -20.30 11.05 -14.27
CA ALA A 49 -19.87 10.75 -15.64
C ALA A 49 -18.38 10.96 -15.91
N SER A 50 -17.65 11.64 -15.00
CA SER A 50 -16.18 11.76 -15.05
C SER A 50 -15.46 10.65 -14.26
N GLY A 51 -16.22 9.81 -13.57
CA GLY A 51 -15.70 8.74 -12.70
C GLY A 51 -15.37 9.19 -11.28
N GLU A 52 -15.70 10.45 -10.92
CA GLU A 52 -15.46 10.98 -9.59
C GLU A 52 -16.53 10.49 -8.59
N PRO A 53 -16.13 10.10 -7.36
CA PRO A 53 -17.07 9.60 -6.37
C PRO A 53 -18.04 10.69 -5.89
N VAL A 54 -19.34 10.37 -5.83
CA VAL A 54 -20.39 11.28 -5.34
C VAL A 54 -20.49 11.18 -3.81
N GLY A 55 -19.81 12.08 -3.11
CA GLY A 55 -19.80 12.14 -1.67
C GLY A 55 -19.14 10.93 -0.97
N SER A 56 -19.30 10.83 0.33
CA SER A 56 -18.68 9.76 1.15
C SER A 56 -19.16 8.34 0.77
N GLN A 57 -20.43 8.19 0.43
CA GLN A 57 -20.98 6.91 0.03
C GLN A 57 -20.45 6.45 -1.32
N GLY A 58 -20.30 7.38 -2.26
CA GLY A 58 -19.69 7.12 -3.59
C GLY A 58 -18.24 6.66 -3.43
N LEU A 59 -17.46 7.34 -2.60
CA LEU A 59 -16.07 6.94 -2.33
C LEU A 59 -15.99 5.56 -1.65
N MET A 60 -16.85 5.28 -0.66
CA MET A 60 -16.92 3.94 -0.04
C MET A 60 -17.26 2.86 -1.08
N ALA A 61 -18.26 3.11 -1.93
CA ALA A 61 -18.67 2.17 -2.97
C ALA A 61 -17.53 1.92 -3.98
N LEU A 62 -16.83 2.98 -4.40
CA LEU A 62 -15.65 2.88 -5.28
C LEU A 62 -14.56 1.99 -4.66
N LEU A 63 -14.17 2.28 -3.41
CA LEU A 63 -13.14 1.51 -2.71
C LEU A 63 -13.54 0.05 -2.51
N LEU A 64 -14.80 -0.23 -2.20
CA LEU A 64 -15.28 -1.60 -1.98
C LEU A 64 -15.40 -2.38 -3.28
N VAL A 65 -16.11 -1.84 -4.27
CA VAL A 65 -16.48 -2.58 -5.49
C VAL A 65 -15.27 -2.79 -6.38
N SER A 66 -14.55 -1.73 -6.74
CA SER A 66 -13.44 -1.81 -7.70
C SER A 66 -12.28 -2.64 -7.14
N PHE A 67 -11.89 -2.40 -5.88
CA PHE A 67 -10.78 -3.14 -5.29
C PHE A 67 -11.14 -4.59 -4.96
N THR A 68 -12.37 -4.88 -4.53
CA THR A 68 -12.82 -6.28 -4.36
C THR A 68 -12.82 -7.03 -5.67
N ALA A 69 -13.32 -6.43 -6.76
CA ALA A 69 -13.33 -7.05 -8.08
C ALA A 69 -11.90 -7.36 -8.55
N TRP A 70 -10.96 -6.42 -8.41
CA TRP A 70 -9.56 -6.62 -8.77
C TRP A 70 -8.88 -7.68 -7.91
N MET A 71 -9.10 -7.66 -6.60
CA MET A 71 -8.60 -8.68 -5.69
C MET A 71 -9.08 -10.09 -6.07
N LEU A 72 -10.37 -10.24 -6.36
CA LEU A 72 -10.95 -11.53 -6.76
C LEU A 72 -10.39 -12.01 -8.09
N ALA A 73 -10.20 -11.12 -9.08
CA ALA A 73 -9.60 -11.47 -10.37
C ALA A 73 -8.16 -11.97 -10.20
N VAL A 74 -7.34 -11.28 -9.41
CA VAL A 74 -5.95 -11.70 -9.15
C VAL A 74 -5.91 -12.96 -8.29
N ALA A 75 -6.78 -13.10 -7.30
CA ALA A 75 -6.89 -14.33 -6.49
C ALA A 75 -7.29 -15.53 -7.36
N ALA A 76 -8.25 -15.36 -8.26
CA ALA A 76 -8.65 -16.38 -9.24
C ALA A 76 -7.48 -16.74 -10.18
N TRP A 77 -6.74 -15.74 -10.67
CA TRP A 77 -5.53 -15.97 -11.47
C TRP A 77 -4.50 -16.83 -10.72
N ILE A 78 -4.16 -16.45 -9.48
CA ILE A 78 -3.21 -17.19 -8.65
C ILE A 78 -3.69 -18.63 -8.40
N ALA A 79 -4.98 -18.80 -8.10
CA ALA A 79 -5.56 -20.09 -7.72
C ALA A 79 -5.73 -21.05 -8.91
N PHE A 80 -6.22 -20.56 -10.06
CA PHE A 80 -6.61 -21.43 -11.18
C PHE A 80 -5.56 -21.48 -12.29
N VAL A 81 -4.87 -20.36 -12.58
CA VAL A 81 -3.86 -20.29 -13.65
C VAL A 81 -2.49 -20.71 -13.12
N GLU A 82 -2.00 -20.07 -12.07
CA GLU A 82 -0.69 -20.36 -11.50
C GLU A 82 -0.70 -21.55 -10.55
N ARG A 83 -1.86 -21.83 -9.93
CA ARG A 83 -2.07 -22.90 -8.94
C ARG A 83 -1.07 -22.83 -7.79
N ARG A 84 -0.93 -21.62 -7.24
CA ARG A 84 -0.04 -21.29 -6.12
C ARG A 84 -0.82 -21.16 -4.81
N ASN A 85 -0.16 -21.45 -3.69
CA ASN A 85 -0.74 -21.24 -2.37
C ASN A 85 -0.44 -19.82 -1.84
N ALA A 86 -1.24 -19.37 -0.86
CA ALA A 86 -1.15 -18.03 -0.27
C ALA A 86 0.23 -17.71 0.35
N GLY A 87 0.94 -18.70 0.87
CA GLY A 87 2.29 -18.50 1.42
C GLY A 87 3.30 -18.05 0.38
N THR A 88 3.09 -18.36 -0.91
CA THR A 88 3.98 -17.97 -2.01
C THR A 88 3.86 -16.50 -2.42
N ILE A 89 2.84 -15.82 -1.92
CA ILE A 89 2.59 -14.38 -2.11
C ILE A 89 2.71 -13.61 -0.79
N GLY A 90 3.39 -14.16 0.20
CA GLY A 90 3.65 -13.48 1.48
C GLY A 90 2.51 -13.53 2.51
N LEU A 91 1.41 -14.23 2.22
CA LEU A 91 0.31 -14.45 3.17
C LEU A 91 0.58 -15.71 4.03
N THR A 92 1.65 -15.65 4.81
CA THR A 92 2.03 -16.73 5.73
C THR A 92 1.26 -16.61 7.06
N ARG A 93 0.83 -17.74 7.67
CA ARG A 93 0.08 -17.72 8.93
C ARG A 93 0.91 -17.31 10.16
N PRO A 94 2.15 -17.81 10.33
CA PRO A 94 2.97 -17.42 11.49
C PRO A 94 3.22 -15.91 11.53
N GLY A 95 2.93 -15.29 12.67
CA GLY A 95 3.12 -13.84 12.86
C GLY A 95 2.15 -12.91 12.12
N ALA A 96 1.11 -13.45 11.47
CA ALA A 96 0.15 -12.65 10.69
C ALA A 96 -0.53 -11.57 11.55
N VAL A 97 -1.12 -11.95 12.69
CA VAL A 97 -1.82 -11.02 13.59
C VAL A 97 -0.85 -9.96 14.13
N ALA A 98 0.30 -10.38 14.66
CA ALA A 98 1.29 -9.45 15.22
C ALA A 98 1.85 -8.50 14.14
N GLY A 99 2.12 -9.02 12.92
CA GLY A 99 2.58 -8.21 11.79
C GLY A 99 1.54 -7.18 11.38
N PHE A 100 0.30 -7.62 11.19
CA PHE A 100 -0.81 -6.76 10.79
C PHE A 100 -1.12 -5.68 11.85
N SER A 101 -1.23 -6.07 13.12
CA SER A 101 -1.48 -5.11 14.22
C SER A 101 -0.33 -4.13 14.40
N GLY A 102 0.92 -4.58 14.31
CA GLY A 102 2.08 -3.70 14.30
C GLY A 102 2.08 -2.74 13.10
N GLY A 103 1.61 -3.23 11.94
CA GLY A 103 1.39 -2.41 10.76
C GLY A 103 0.33 -1.33 11.00
N LEU A 104 -0.83 -1.68 11.58
CA LEU A 104 -1.86 -0.70 11.92
C LEU A 104 -1.33 0.42 12.82
N VAL A 105 -0.58 0.07 13.86
CA VAL A 105 0.02 1.06 14.76
C VAL A 105 0.99 1.97 14.00
N ALA A 106 1.88 1.42 13.19
CA ALA A 106 2.82 2.20 12.38
C ALA A 106 2.08 3.08 11.35
N GLY A 107 0.97 2.57 10.79
CA GLY A 107 0.12 3.27 9.83
C GLY A 107 -0.68 4.43 10.44
N VAL A 108 -0.92 4.41 11.73
CA VAL A 108 -1.46 5.58 12.45
C VAL A 108 -0.34 6.55 12.84
N VAL A 109 0.75 6.04 13.41
CA VAL A 109 1.81 6.88 13.98
C VAL A 109 2.60 7.65 12.92
N MET A 110 3.00 6.98 11.83
CA MET A 110 3.86 7.59 10.82
C MET A 110 3.20 8.77 10.08
N PRO A 111 1.98 8.67 9.50
CA PRO A 111 1.33 9.81 8.88
C PRO A 111 0.93 10.88 9.89
N SER A 112 0.57 10.52 11.13
CA SER A 112 0.33 11.51 12.19
C SER A 112 1.59 12.32 12.49
N ALA A 113 2.77 11.71 12.46
CA ALA A 113 4.04 12.41 12.61
C ALA A 113 4.34 13.34 11.42
N VAL A 114 4.04 12.89 10.18
CA VAL A 114 4.14 13.74 8.97
C VAL A 114 3.24 14.96 9.11
N VAL A 115 1.96 14.75 9.45
CA VAL A 115 0.98 15.84 9.66
C VAL A 115 1.42 16.79 10.79
N ALA A 116 1.93 16.25 11.89
CA ALA A 116 2.47 17.05 12.98
C ALA A 116 3.67 17.92 12.54
N CYS A 117 4.59 17.38 11.71
CA CYS A 117 5.70 18.15 11.16
C CYS A 117 5.20 19.30 10.27
N ILE A 118 4.18 19.05 9.43
CA ILE A 118 3.57 20.08 8.57
C ILE A 118 2.91 21.17 9.43
N TRP A 119 2.19 20.77 10.46
CA TRP A 119 1.56 21.70 11.42
C TRP A 119 2.60 22.52 12.19
N LEU A 120 3.64 21.91 12.71
CA LEU A 120 4.73 22.60 13.40
C LEU A 120 5.51 23.57 12.50
N ALA A 121 5.54 23.31 11.19
CA ALA A 121 6.08 24.22 10.19
C ALA A 121 5.11 25.39 9.86
N GLY A 122 3.93 25.46 10.49
CA GLY A 122 2.93 26.49 10.23
C GLY A 122 2.19 26.32 8.91
N ALA A 123 2.26 25.15 8.28
CA ALA A 123 1.67 24.91 6.97
C ALA A 123 0.29 24.21 7.03
N TYR A 124 -0.14 23.74 8.20
CA TYR A 124 -1.51 23.34 8.50
C TYR A 124 -2.06 24.15 9.67
N GLU A 125 -3.34 24.51 9.59
CA GLU A 125 -4.08 25.19 10.65
C GLU A 125 -5.24 24.32 11.16
N PRO A 126 -5.42 24.18 12.49
CA PRO A 126 -6.56 23.47 13.04
C PRO A 126 -7.85 24.28 12.85
N VAL A 127 -8.87 23.63 12.27
CA VAL A 127 -10.20 24.21 12.04
C VAL A 127 -11.17 23.83 13.16
N ALA A 128 -11.20 22.53 13.52
CA ALA A 128 -12.10 22.02 14.55
C ALA A 128 -11.47 20.82 15.26
N LEU A 129 -11.68 20.72 16.57
CA LEU A 129 -11.27 19.58 17.38
C LEU A 129 -12.44 18.61 17.55
N PHE A 130 -12.18 17.34 17.29
CA PHE A 130 -13.13 16.23 17.45
C PHE A 130 -14.51 16.46 16.81
N PRO A 131 -14.61 17.00 15.58
CA PRO A 131 -15.91 17.32 15.00
C PRO A 131 -16.81 16.09 14.81
N ALA A 132 -16.24 14.91 14.55
CA ALA A 132 -16.98 13.65 14.41
C ALA A 132 -17.72 13.22 15.70
N ALA A 133 -17.22 13.60 16.88
CA ALA A 133 -17.85 13.26 18.16
C ALA A 133 -19.27 13.84 18.33
N ARG A 134 -19.60 14.87 17.52
CA ARG A 134 -20.91 15.52 17.52
C ARG A 134 -21.95 14.85 16.61
N SER A 135 -21.55 13.82 15.88
CA SER A 135 -22.40 13.12 14.88
C SER A 135 -22.19 11.61 14.95
N PRO A 136 -23.13 10.84 15.51
CA PRO A 136 -23.05 9.37 15.49
C PRO A 136 -22.93 8.80 14.08
N GLY A 137 -23.56 9.44 13.08
CA GLY A 137 -23.45 9.06 11.68
C GLY A 137 -22.04 9.21 11.15
N ALA A 138 -21.29 10.25 11.57
CA ALA A 138 -19.88 10.41 11.19
C ALA A 138 -19.02 9.28 11.76
N LEU A 139 -19.23 8.86 13.00
CA LEU A 139 -18.48 7.74 13.61
C LEU A 139 -18.73 6.43 12.88
N VAL A 140 -19.98 6.16 12.47
CA VAL A 140 -20.33 4.99 11.65
C VAL A 140 -19.63 5.06 10.27
N ALA A 141 -19.65 6.24 9.64
CA ALA A 141 -18.96 6.42 8.34
C ALA A 141 -17.44 6.24 8.48
N ILE A 142 -16.81 6.78 9.53
CA ILE A 142 -15.38 6.59 9.82
C ILE A 142 -15.04 5.11 10.00
N ALA A 143 -15.87 4.35 10.72
CA ALA A 143 -15.70 2.89 10.85
C ALA A 143 -15.89 2.18 9.52
N GLY A 144 -16.84 2.62 8.69
CA GLY A 144 -17.04 2.13 7.32
C GLY A 144 -15.81 2.37 6.44
N PHE A 145 -15.22 3.58 6.47
CA PHE A 145 -13.99 3.89 5.76
C PHE A 145 -12.81 3.01 6.21
N PHE A 146 -12.72 2.66 7.48
CA PHE A 146 -11.69 1.72 7.93
C PHE A 146 -11.79 0.38 7.19
N VAL A 147 -13.00 -0.18 7.06
CA VAL A 147 -13.22 -1.41 6.28
C VAL A 147 -12.89 -1.22 4.80
N CYS A 148 -13.29 -0.07 4.21
CA CYS A 148 -12.99 0.25 2.82
C CYS A 148 -11.47 0.32 2.56
N PHE A 149 -10.73 1.01 3.42
CA PHE A 149 -9.27 1.09 3.29
C PHE A 149 -8.55 -0.23 3.62
N LEU A 150 -9.10 -1.08 4.48
CA LEU A 150 -8.59 -2.44 4.67
C LEU A 150 -8.66 -3.26 3.37
N ILE A 151 -9.76 -3.14 2.63
CA ILE A 151 -9.94 -3.85 1.36
C ILE A 151 -9.05 -3.22 0.28
N GLN A 152 -9.08 -1.90 0.12
CA GLN A 152 -8.29 -1.19 -0.88
C GLN A 152 -6.78 -1.46 -0.70
N ALA A 153 -6.23 -1.11 0.45
CA ALA A 153 -4.80 -1.29 0.74
C ALA A 153 -4.41 -2.77 0.75
N GLY A 154 -5.25 -3.64 1.32
CA GLY A 154 -5.04 -5.09 1.29
C GLY A 154 -4.94 -5.63 -0.12
N THR A 155 -5.82 -5.19 -1.03
CA THR A 155 -5.81 -5.55 -2.45
C THR A 155 -4.49 -5.13 -3.11
N GLU A 156 -4.09 -3.88 -2.93
CA GLU A 156 -2.85 -3.38 -3.53
C GLU A 156 -1.61 -4.11 -3.01
N GLU A 157 -1.52 -4.34 -1.71
CA GLU A 157 -0.37 -5.05 -1.16
C GLU A 157 -0.33 -6.53 -1.62
N ILE A 158 -1.48 -7.21 -1.72
CA ILE A 158 -1.56 -8.56 -2.28
C ILE A 158 -1.10 -8.58 -3.74
N ILE A 159 -1.51 -7.59 -4.54
CA ILE A 159 -1.18 -7.53 -5.96
C ILE A 159 0.29 -7.17 -6.17
N PHE A 160 0.75 -6.05 -5.60
CA PHE A 160 2.08 -5.51 -5.91
C PHE A 160 3.18 -6.21 -5.11
N ARG A 161 3.05 -6.32 -3.79
CA ARG A 161 4.10 -6.89 -2.92
C ARG A 161 3.97 -8.40 -2.81
N GLY A 162 2.73 -8.91 -2.86
CA GLY A 162 2.47 -10.35 -2.82
C GLY A 162 2.71 -11.01 -4.19
N TRP A 163 1.79 -10.81 -5.11
CA TRP A 163 1.75 -11.55 -6.38
C TRP A 163 2.82 -11.08 -7.37
N LEU A 164 2.76 -9.82 -7.81
CA LEU A 164 3.60 -9.30 -8.89
C LEU A 164 5.09 -9.41 -8.54
N MET A 165 5.48 -8.92 -7.37
CA MET A 165 6.87 -8.99 -6.91
C MET A 165 7.36 -10.44 -6.78
N SER A 166 6.52 -11.38 -6.32
CA SER A 166 6.90 -12.78 -6.20
C SER A 166 7.05 -13.50 -7.55
N VAL A 167 6.21 -13.17 -8.55
CA VAL A 167 6.33 -13.73 -9.91
C VAL A 167 7.62 -13.24 -10.57
N ILE A 168 7.86 -11.93 -10.55
CA ILE A 168 9.05 -11.33 -11.16
C ILE A 168 10.32 -11.87 -10.49
N THR A 169 10.36 -11.96 -9.14
CA THR A 169 11.52 -12.51 -8.41
C THR A 169 11.86 -13.92 -8.86
N ARG A 170 10.85 -14.79 -9.01
CA ARG A 170 11.05 -16.19 -9.44
C ARG A 170 11.59 -16.32 -10.86
N ARG A 171 11.33 -15.36 -11.71
CA ARG A 171 11.75 -15.34 -13.12
C ARG A 171 13.04 -14.58 -13.38
N THR A 172 13.38 -13.65 -12.48
CA THR A 172 14.56 -12.78 -12.60
C THR A 172 15.34 -12.73 -11.29
N ASN A 173 15.12 -11.67 -10.51
CA ASN A 173 15.66 -11.49 -9.16
C ASN A 173 14.85 -10.44 -8.40
N ILE A 174 15.13 -10.30 -7.09
CA ILE A 174 14.39 -9.42 -6.19
C ILE A 174 14.55 -7.92 -6.54
N ILE A 175 15.67 -7.50 -7.08
CA ILE A 175 15.93 -6.09 -7.44
C ILE A 175 15.04 -5.70 -8.62
N VAL A 176 15.03 -6.51 -9.67
CA VAL A 176 14.15 -6.31 -10.84
C VAL A 176 12.68 -6.33 -10.39
N ALA A 177 12.32 -7.23 -9.48
CA ALA A 177 10.96 -7.34 -8.97
C ALA A 177 10.51 -6.07 -8.21
N VAL A 178 11.36 -5.55 -7.33
CA VAL A 178 11.10 -4.30 -6.58
C VAL A 178 10.93 -3.13 -7.55
N VAL A 179 11.87 -2.97 -8.50
CA VAL A 179 11.83 -1.86 -9.47
C VAL A 179 10.56 -1.93 -10.32
N LEU A 180 10.31 -3.06 -10.98
CA LEU A 180 9.16 -3.18 -11.88
C LEU A 180 7.82 -3.09 -11.14
N SER A 181 7.68 -3.73 -9.98
CA SER A 181 6.45 -3.64 -9.18
C SER A 181 6.19 -2.21 -8.69
N SER A 182 7.24 -1.49 -8.26
CA SER A 182 7.11 -0.10 -7.81
C SER A 182 6.78 0.84 -8.97
N LEU A 183 7.37 0.64 -10.16
CA LEU A 183 7.05 1.44 -11.34
C LEU A 183 5.60 1.23 -11.81
N VAL A 184 5.11 -0.02 -11.82
CA VAL A 184 3.71 -0.29 -12.18
C VAL A 184 2.76 0.33 -11.16
N PHE A 185 3.06 0.24 -9.87
CA PHE A 185 2.29 0.91 -8.82
C PHE A 185 2.24 2.43 -9.05
N THR A 186 3.39 3.05 -9.29
CA THR A 186 3.49 4.48 -9.55
C THR A 186 2.73 4.90 -10.82
N LEU A 187 2.80 4.08 -11.87
CA LEU A 187 2.09 4.34 -13.13
C LEU A 187 0.56 4.36 -12.95
N LEU A 188 0.02 3.46 -12.13
CA LEU A 188 -1.42 3.40 -11.86
C LEU A 188 -1.91 4.55 -10.96
N HIS A 189 -1.01 5.21 -10.24
CA HIS A 189 -1.31 6.41 -9.43
C HIS A 189 -0.92 7.72 -10.14
N PHE A 190 -0.44 7.64 -11.38
CA PHE A 190 -0.04 8.83 -12.12
C PHE A 190 -1.25 9.53 -12.73
N SER A 191 -1.40 10.82 -12.45
CA SER A 191 -2.37 11.68 -13.11
C SER A 191 -1.68 12.80 -13.88
N ARG A 192 -2.32 13.23 -14.98
CA ARG A 192 -1.79 14.29 -15.84
C ARG A 192 -1.70 15.61 -15.07
N GLY A 193 -0.54 16.26 -15.11
CA GLY A 193 -0.30 17.52 -14.38
C GLY A 193 0.09 17.36 -12.92
N GLN A 194 0.20 16.13 -12.41
CA GLN A 194 0.64 15.86 -11.05
C GLN A 194 2.07 16.36 -10.81
N PRO A 195 2.35 17.06 -9.69
CA PRO A 195 3.71 17.51 -9.35
C PRO A 195 4.69 16.35 -9.23
N TRP A 196 5.93 16.54 -9.68
CA TRP A 196 6.96 15.49 -9.63
C TRP A 196 7.29 15.01 -8.23
N LEU A 197 7.15 15.87 -7.20
CA LEU A 197 7.33 15.48 -5.80
C LEU A 197 6.29 14.43 -5.38
N VAL A 198 5.04 14.61 -5.80
CA VAL A 198 3.96 13.63 -5.55
C VAL A 198 4.28 12.30 -6.23
N THR A 199 4.62 12.32 -7.52
CA THR A 199 5.01 11.11 -8.26
C THR A 199 6.21 10.42 -7.60
N GLY A 200 7.21 11.20 -7.15
CA GLY A 200 8.37 10.70 -6.40
C GLY A 200 7.98 10.04 -5.08
N ASN A 201 7.05 10.64 -4.34
CA ASN A 201 6.56 10.08 -3.07
C ASN A 201 5.76 8.80 -3.26
N ILE A 202 4.96 8.68 -4.33
CA ILE A 202 4.28 7.42 -4.68
C ILE A 202 5.31 6.32 -4.97
N LEU A 203 6.37 6.64 -5.70
CA LEU A 203 7.46 5.68 -5.94
C LEU A 203 8.18 5.31 -4.63
N LEU A 204 8.48 6.27 -3.76
CA LEU A 204 9.10 6.02 -2.46
C LEU A 204 8.19 5.18 -1.54
N PHE A 205 6.88 5.44 -1.57
CA PHE A 205 5.88 4.62 -0.86
C PHE A 205 5.94 3.16 -1.32
N ALA A 206 5.98 2.95 -2.64
CA ALA A 206 6.10 1.63 -3.24
C ALA A 206 7.42 0.91 -2.85
N LEU A 207 8.53 1.64 -2.86
CA LEU A 207 9.84 1.13 -2.44
C LEU A 207 9.90 0.82 -0.95
N PHE A 208 9.32 1.69 -0.09
CA PHE A 208 9.21 1.48 1.35
C PHE A 208 8.42 0.20 1.67
N ALA A 209 7.23 0.04 1.08
CA ALA A 209 6.40 -1.15 1.28
C ALA A 209 7.11 -2.42 0.79
N SER A 210 7.83 -2.35 -0.33
CA SER A 210 8.62 -3.47 -0.86
C SER A 210 9.78 -3.84 0.09
N ALA A 211 10.52 -2.85 0.59
CA ALA A 211 11.62 -3.07 1.55
C ALA A 211 11.11 -3.68 2.87
N TRP A 212 9.96 -3.21 3.37
CA TRP A 212 9.32 -3.80 4.55
C TRP A 212 8.92 -5.25 4.31
N SER A 213 8.22 -5.54 3.21
CA SER A 213 7.77 -6.89 2.86
C SER A 213 8.95 -7.88 2.73
N ILE A 214 10.07 -7.46 2.13
CA ILE A 214 11.30 -8.24 2.04
C ILE A 214 11.90 -8.45 3.44
N SER A 215 11.97 -7.38 4.23
CA SER A 215 12.52 -7.43 5.59
C SER A 215 11.73 -8.36 6.52
N SER A 216 10.41 -8.44 6.40
CA SER A 216 9.55 -9.30 7.20
C SER A 216 9.32 -10.69 6.60
N ASN A 217 9.64 -10.86 5.31
CA ASN A 217 9.32 -12.04 4.49
C ASN A 217 7.81 -12.38 4.47
N ASN A 218 6.96 -11.37 4.61
CA ASN A 218 5.50 -11.43 4.48
C ASN A 218 4.94 -10.03 4.20
N ILE A 219 3.64 -9.93 3.88
CA ILE A 219 2.98 -8.66 3.55
C ILE A 219 2.03 -8.15 4.63
N TRP A 220 1.88 -8.84 5.77
CA TRP A 220 0.90 -8.47 6.79
C TRP A 220 1.15 -7.08 7.38
N GLY A 221 2.42 -6.77 7.66
CA GLY A 221 2.80 -5.47 8.23
C GLY A 221 2.47 -4.31 7.30
N VAL A 222 2.80 -4.44 6.01
CA VAL A 222 2.52 -3.39 5.03
C VAL A 222 1.04 -3.24 4.74
N MET A 223 0.24 -4.33 4.75
CA MET A 223 -1.22 -4.27 4.62
C MET A 223 -1.85 -3.44 5.75
N GLY A 224 -1.46 -3.72 7.00
CA GLY A 224 -1.94 -2.96 8.15
C GLY A 224 -1.49 -1.50 8.11
N TRP A 225 -0.22 -1.24 7.77
CA TRP A 225 0.34 0.10 7.67
C TRP A 225 -0.36 0.94 6.61
N HIS A 226 -0.51 0.42 5.41
CA HIS A 226 -1.15 1.12 4.31
C HIS A 226 -2.62 1.45 4.60
N ALA A 227 -3.37 0.46 5.10
CA ALA A 227 -4.78 0.66 5.46
C ALA A 227 -4.98 1.73 6.55
N ALA A 228 -4.18 1.68 7.61
CA ALA A 228 -4.28 2.65 8.70
C ALA A 228 -3.75 4.03 8.31
N TRP A 229 -2.73 4.09 7.42
CA TRP A 229 -2.26 5.33 6.82
C TRP A 229 -3.40 6.07 6.11
N ASN A 230 -4.04 5.42 5.16
CA ASN A 230 -5.13 6.02 4.38
C ASN A 230 -6.29 6.41 5.29
N TRP A 231 -6.66 5.53 6.22
CA TRP A 231 -7.75 5.77 7.13
C TRP A 231 -7.53 6.99 8.04
N ILE A 232 -6.36 7.09 8.70
CA ILE A 232 -6.11 8.18 9.66
C ILE A 232 -5.93 9.53 8.95
N VAL A 233 -5.32 9.56 7.76
CA VAL A 233 -5.20 10.80 6.97
C VAL A 233 -6.58 11.28 6.55
N ALA A 234 -7.40 10.40 5.96
CA ALA A 234 -8.71 10.74 5.43
C ALA A 234 -9.75 11.07 6.51
N THR A 235 -9.76 10.31 7.61
CA THR A 235 -10.84 10.40 8.62
C THR A 235 -10.36 10.89 9.97
N GLY A 236 -9.08 10.84 10.26
CA GLY A 236 -8.49 11.38 11.49
C GLY A 236 -8.29 12.88 11.39
N PHE A 237 -7.82 13.35 10.22
CA PHE A 237 -7.40 14.73 10.00
C PHE A 237 -8.24 15.48 8.97
N ASP A 238 -9.19 14.81 8.28
CA ASP A 238 -9.99 15.38 7.18
C ASP A 238 -9.10 15.93 6.05
N LEU A 239 -8.06 15.17 5.71
CA LEU A 239 -7.10 15.51 4.67
C LEU A 239 -7.24 14.57 3.47
N PRO A 240 -6.93 15.03 2.25
CA PRO A 240 -6.94 14.16 1.07
C PRO A 240 -5.93 13.01 1.19
N VAL A 241 -6.30 11.85 0.64
CA VAL A 241 -5.43 10.69 0.44
C VAL A 241 -5.32 10.46 -1.06
N THR A 242 -4.15 10.67 -1.63
CA THR A 242 -3.94 10.60 -3.09
C THR A 242 -4.98 11.42 -3.87
N GLY A 243 -5.37 12.58 -3.34
CA GLY A 243 -6.37 13.48 -3.92
C GLY A 243 -7.82 13.16 -3.60
N LEU A 244 -8.12 12.00 -2.99
CA LEU A 244 -9.48 11.61 -2.61
C LEU A 244 -9.86 12.19 -1.23
N VAL A 245 -11.03 12.81 -1.15
CA VAL A 245 -11.55 13.41 0.09
C VAL A 245 -12.69 12.54 0.62
N SER A 246 -12.61 12.17 1.91
CA SER A 246 -13.62 11.30 2.54
C SER A 246 -14.99 11.97 2.70
N GLY A 247 -15.02 13.29 2.83
CA GLY A 247 -16.25 14.06 3.06
C GLY A 247 -16.91 13.80 4.41
N VAL A 248 -16.18 13.22 5.38
CA VAL A 248 -16.68 13.01 6.75
C VAL A 248 -15.91 13.87 7.74
N PRO A 249 -16.57 14.38 8.80
CA PRO A 249 -15.91 15.16 9.84
C PRO A 249 -14.75 14.39 10.48
N ALA A 250 -13.63 15.08 10.78
CA ALA A 250 -12.45 14.46 11.36
C ALA A 250 -12.70 13.80 12.72
N LEU A 251 -12.09 12.64 12.94
CA LEU A 251 -12.11 11.93 14.23
C LEU A 251 -11.31 12.69 15.32
N THR A 252 -10.20 13.32 14.93
CA THR A 252 -9.29 14.01 15.86
C THR A 252 -9.31 15.53 15.65
N VAL A 253 -8.74 16.01 14.57
CA VAL A 253 -8.69 17.44 14.25
C VAL A 253 -8.88 17.63 12.75
N SER A 254 -9.82 18.48 12.36
CA SER A 254 -9.93 18.93 10.98
C SER A 254 -8.87 19.98 10.73
N LEU A 255 -8.06 19.80 9.69
CA LEU A 255 -6.95 20.64 9.31
C LEU A 255 -7.19 21.29 7.95
N ALA A 256 -6.78 22.54 7.81
CA ALA A 256 -6.76 23.25 6.53
C ALA A 256 -5.32 23.56 6.11
N PRO A 257 -4.98 23.46 4.82
CA PRO A 257 -3.68 23.89 4.32
C PRO A 257 -3.55 25.41 4.43
N ALA A 258 -2.42 25.88 5.01
CA ALA A 258 -2.08 27.30 5.22
C ALA A 258 -0.72 27.66 4.64
N GLY A 259 -0.01 26.69 4.05
CA GLY A 259 1.33 26.86 3.48
C GLY A 259 1.44 26.42 2.01
N PRO A 260 2.63 26.54 1.44
CA PRO A 260 2.88 26.12 0.06
C PRO A 260 2.75 24.60 -0.11
N ASP A 261 2.37 24.16 -1.32
CA ASP A 261 2.11 22.76 -1.65
C ASP A 261 3.29 21.81 -1.37
N ILE A 262 4.52 22.30 -1.46
CA ILE A 262 5.70 21.50 -1.12
C ILE A 262 5.72 21.05 0.35
N LEU A 263 5.11 21.82 1.25
CA LEU A 263 4.98 21.50 2.67
C LEU A 263 3.69 20.74 2.95
N THR A 264 2.55 21.19 2.38
CA THR A 264 1.22 20.63 2.67
C THR A 264 0.88 19.39 1.86
N GLY A 265 1.53 19.21 0.70
CA GLY A 265 1.21 18.22 -0.32
C GLY A 265 0.10 18.66 -1.29
N GLY A 266 -0.45 19.89 -1.11
CA GLY A 266 -1.46 20.47 -1.99
C GLY A 266 -2.72 19.61 -2.07
N ALA A 267 -3.28 19.49 -3.27
CA ALA A 267 -4.48 18.70 -3.53
C ALA A 267 -4.32 17.18 -3.25
N GLN A 268 -3.09 16.67 -3.17
CA GLN A 268 -2.83 15.25 -2.90
C GLN A 268 -2.79 14.92 -1.40
N GLY A 269 -2.84 15.95 -0.55
CA GLY A 269 -2.71 15.79 0.91
C GLY A 269 -1.27 15.55 1.37
N PRO A 270 -1.05 15.21 2.65
CA PRO A 270 0.29 15.14 3.26
C PRO A 270 1.25 14.17 2.55
N GLU A 271 0.73 13.23 1.77
CA GLU A 271 1.51 12.29 0.94
C GLU A 271 2.34 13.01 -0.12
N GLY A 272 1.87 14.17 -0.62
CA GLY A 272 2.60 15.01 -1.58
C GLY A 272 3.68 15.90 -0.97
N SER A 273 3.87 15.89 0.35
CA SER A 273 4.77 16.80 1.06
C SER A 273 6.23 16.33 1.08
N ILE A 274 7.15 17.27 1.27
CA ILE A 274 8.57 16.97 1.51
C ILE A 274 8.77 16.21 2.83
N PHE A 275 7.89 16.42 3.83
CA PHE A 275 7.96 15.67 5.08
C PHE A 275 7.67 14.19 4.85
N CYS A 276 6.66 13.85 4.00
CA CYS A 276 6.42 12.48 3.60
C CYS A 276 7.64 11.86 2.92
N THR A 277 8.32 12.59 2.01
CA THR A 277 9.58 12.16 1.41
C THR A 277 10.60 11.74 2.46
N LEU A 278 10.83 12.59 3.47
CA LEU A 278 11.82 12.33 4.52
C LEU A 278 11.48 11.06 5.33
N PHE A 279 10.22 10.91 5.75
CA PHE A 279 9.78 9.72 6.50
C PHE A 279 9.92 8.44 5.67
N LEU A 280 9.54 8.46 4.39
CA LEU A 280 9.66 7.30 3.50
C LEU A 280 11.13 6.92 3.26
N VAL A 281 11.99 7.89 3.01
CA VAL A 281 13.44 7.66 2.82
C VAL A 281 14.06 7.09 4.08
N CYS A 282 13.77 7.65 5.27
CA CYS A 282 14.25 7.11 6.54
C CYS A 282 13.79 5.65 6.75
N GLY A 283 12.53 5.35 6.43
CA GLY A 283 12.00 4.00 6.52
C GLY A 283 12.64 3.02 5.54
N ILE A 284 12.90 3.44 4.29
CA ILE A 284 13.63 2.63 3.30
C ILE A 284 15.05 2.31 3.82
N ILE A 285 15.77 3.30 4.33
CA ILE A 285 17.10 3.10 4.91
C ILE A 285 17.06 2.14 6.08
N PHE A 286 16.07 2.28 6.97
CA PHE A 286 15.88 1.37 8.11
C PHE A 286 15.66 -0.08 7.68
N PHE A 287 14.75 -0.33 6.72
CA PHE A 287 14.49 -1.68 6.25
C PHE A 287 15.64 -2.26 5.43
N ALA A 288 16.32 -1.45 4.62
CA ALA A 288 17.53 -1.86 3.91
C ALA A 288 18.64 -2.30 4.88
N TRP A 289 18.85 -1.54 5.96
CA TRP A 289 19.77 -1.91 7.03
C TRP A 289 19.38 -3.23 7.73
N ARG A 290 18.09 -3.43 8.04
CA ARG A 290 17.61 -4.69 8.61
C ARG A 290 17.85 -5.89 7.68
N ILE A 291 17.61 -5.71 6.38
CA ILE A 291 17.85 -6.74 5.36
C ILE A 291 19.35 -7.09 5.31
N ALA A 292 20.22 -6.07 5.31
CA ALA A 292 21.67 -6.25 5.28
C ALA A 292 22.19 -6.97 6.53
N ARG A 293 21.67 -6.67 7.73
CA ARG A 293 22.04 -7.36 8.97
C ARG A 293 21.66 -8.84 8.93
N ARG A 294 20.44 -9.18 8.55
CA ARG A 294 20.01 -10.58 8.42
C ARG A 294 20.86 -11.41 7.47
N GLY A 295 21.36 -10.77 6.40
CA GLY A 295 22.27 -11.44 5.45
C GLY A 295 23.65 -11.78 6.05
N ARG A 296 24.09 -11.08 7.10
CA ARG A 296 25.36 -11.34 7.80
C ARG A 296 25.23 -12.44 8.85
N ASP A 297 24.08 -12.53 9.52
CA ASP A 297 23.82 -13.53 10.57
C ASP A 297 23.65 -14.95 10.00
N VAL A 298 23.40 -15.08 8.71
CA VAL A 298 23.39 -16.34 7.92
C VAL A 298 24.73 -16.49 7.16
N GLY A 299 25.86 -16.26 7.83
CA GLY A 299 27.22 -16.48 7.29
C GLY A 299 27.49 -17.96 7.00
N PRO A 300 28.52 -18.29 6.19
CA PRO A 300 28.78 -19.67 5.77
C PRO A 300 28.96 -20.54 7.03
N ASP A 301 28.17 -21.61 7.09
CA ASP A 301 28.38 -22.69 8.06
C ASP A 301 29.87 -23.01 8.10
N HIS A 302 30.47 -22.91 9.28
CA HIS A 302 31.75 -23.49 9.55
C HIS A 302 31.65 -24.98 9.21
N HIS A 303 32.07 -25.36 8.02
CA HIS A 303 32.46 -26.73 7.75
C HIS A 303 33.51 -27.07 8.82
N ASN A 304 33.08 -27.77 9.83
CA ASN A 304 33.97 -28.44 10.79
C ASN A 304 34.65 -29.60 10.03
N PRO A 305 35.94 -29.51 9.68
CA PRO A 305 36.63 -30.61 9.04
C PRO A 305 37.20 -31.52 10.14
N ALA A 306 36.37 -31.96 11.08
CA ALA A 306 36.78 -32.88 12.13
C ALA A 306 35.96 -34.18 12.03
N GLY A 307 36.34 -35.04 11.11
CA GLY A 307 35.67 -36.33 10.89
C GLY A 307 36.42 -37.27 9.94
N ALA A 308 37.73 -37.04 9.72
CA ALA A 308 38.54 -37.99 8.98
C ALA A 308 39.76 -38.35 9.79
N GLN A 309 39.61 -39.23 10.81
CA GLN A 309 40.68 -40.09 11.34
C GLN A 309 40.03 -41.25 12.08
N ILE A 310 40.36 -42.42 11.55
CA ILE A 310 40.37 -43.82 12.00
C ILE A 310 39.23 -44.63 11.42
#